data_ef6926a73e50a85634203c8c7925d2eb
#
_entry.id   ef6926a73e50a85634203c8c7925d2eb
#
_cell.length_a   1.000
_cell.length_b   1.000
_cell.length_c   1.000
_cell.angle_alpha   90.00
_cell.angle_beta   90.00
_cell.angle_gamma   90.00
#
_symmetry.space_group_name_H-M   'P 1'
#
loop_
_entity.id
_entity.type
_entity.pdbx_description
1 polymer ?
#
loop_
_entity_poly.entity_id
_entity_poly.type
_entity_poly.pdbx_seq_one_letter_code
_entity_poly.pdbx_strand_id
1 'polypeptide(L)'
;FIYFNLNGGDSWAYYHPEDNPSFIFNFKGEPTYKTEDLLPEYWARLQQAASTYQPNSQGLIYLAFRDFKTSNYFNGFYDTNTDKLELAMAKSESQLRQFMKQHGQTLGDFIPDWDLVWNPHNPNVVDPTKNELNTYQPSDFFLIARLPHVTNVPPTIKKVIDHVLGHDPATIDHFLNWLACIVQYQTRTGTAWVWQGTQGTGKGVLFHQIITPLLGEVNVVSKRMEELESEFTGYMENKFVVFIDEIEAGKSLYHSKVTAKLKNLIVEPTISIRRMYTPAYMAPNFASMIFASNKPASVEIAPDDRRFNVGPYQTLPIQLTATEVDVDIPKELADFFAFLKQYKADPDRARKPLISAARSTLIDISRTAIDTVSDALLSGNLEFFWEHLTTTKNASSNPITNMKYTAFRELVVDLVNTQDTKLTRDDLFAIMEWCVGNMPQSPHKFTALLKHHRLHLVQVWKNNRNVRGIEVSWQPDPTWLAQAQQEIRNGDVETKAKAAKRRRLHRIVRAKCLENGPGSG
;
A
#
# COMPACT_ATOMS: atom_id res chain seq x y z
N PHE A 1 -5.60 35.69 8.96
CA PHE A 1 -5.59 37.11 9.36
C PHE A 1 -6.09 37.96 8.22
N ILE A 2 -7.08 38.82 8.47
CA ILE A 2 -7.55 39.83 7.54
C ILE A 2 -7.09 41.18 8.08
N TYR A 3 -6.37 41.95 7.27
CA TYR A 3 -5.84 43.25 7.67
C TYR A 3 -6.71 44.37 7.11
N PHE A 4 -7.00 45.36 7.93
CA PHE A 4 -7.82 46.51 7.57
C PHE A 4 -7.03 47.81 7.74
N ASN A 5 -7.11 48.70 6.79
CA ASN A 5 -6.70 50.09 6.95
C ASN A 5 -7.94 50.93 7.28
N LEU A 6 -8.05 51.38 8.50
CA LEU A 6 -9.28 51.92 9.06
C LEU A 6 -9.57 53.38 8.64
N ASN A 7 -8.73 54.14 8.06
CA ASN A 7 -9.01 55.54 7.72
C ASN A 7 -8.11 56.09 6.60
N GLY A 8 -7.52 55.28 5.77
CA GLY A 8 -6.60 55.73 4.72
C GLY A 8 -5.27 56.30 5.21
N GLY A 9 -4.96 56.14 6.52
CA GLY A 9 -3.72 56.53 7.18
C GLY A 9 -2.90 55.32 7.65
N ASP A 10 -1.97 55.51 8.58
CA ASP A 10 -1.08 54.48 9.12
C ASP A 10 -1.73 53.57 10.19
N SER A 11 -3.05 53.68 10.41
CA SER A 11 -3.78 52.91 11.44
C SER A 11 -4.33 51.63 10.82
N TRP A 12 -3.71 50.51 11.19
CA TRP A 12 -4.12 49.16 10.74
C TRP A 12 -4.72 48.35 11.91
N ALA A 13 -5.68 47.52 11.57
CA ALA A 13 -6.25 46.50 12.46
C ALA A 13 -6.22 45.15 11.78
N TYR A 14 -6.29 44.10 12.54
CA TYR A 14 -6.38 42.74 12.03
C TYR A 14 -7.57 42.00 12.63
N TYR A 15 -8.10 41.08 11.85
CA TYR A 15 -9.20 40.22 12.24
C TYR A 15 -8.78 38.76 12.15
N HIS A 16 -9.07 38.02 13.21
CA HIS A 16 -8.80 36.58 13.30
C HIS A 16 -10.11 35.84 13.55
N PRO A 17 -10.85 35.48 12.48
CA PRO A 17 -12.19 34.92 12.60
C PRO A 17 -12.22 33.56 13.31
N GLU A 18 -11.15 32.79 13.23
CA GLU A 18 -11.05 31.46 13.82
C GLU A 18 -10.93 31.50 15.35
N ASP A 19 -10.15 32.45 15.89
CA ASP A 19 -9.91 32.55 17.33
C ASP A 19 -10.93 33.43 18.05
N ASN A 20 -11.37 34.51 17.39
CA ASN A 20 -12.32 35.45 17.99
C ASN A 20 -13.16 36.17 16.92
N PRO A 21 -14.31 35.60 16.53
CA PRO A 21 -15.15 36.16 15.47
C PRO A 21 -15.84 37.48 15.87
N SER A 22 -15.90 37.80 17.16
CA SER A 22 -16.64 38.94 17.68
C SER A 22 -15.88 40.25 17.69
N PHE A 23 -14.53 40.21 17.56
CA PHE A 23 -13.70 41.38 17.72
C PHE A 23 -12.63 41.51 16.64
N ILE A 24 -12.35 42.76 16.28
CA ILE A 24 -11.22 43.19 15.45
C ILE A 24 -10.17 43.81 16.36
N PHE A 25 -8.91 43.42 16.20
CA PHE A 25 -7.81 43.77 17.09
C PHE A 25 -6.90 44.82 16.45
N ASN A 26 -6.38 45.74 17.26
CA ASN A 26 -5.27 46.60 16.87
C ASN A 26 -3.94 45.82 16.86
N PHE A 27 -2.87 46.42 16.34
CA PHE A 27 -1.54 45.78 16.32
C PHE A 27 -0.91 45.52 17.69
N LYS A 28 -1.50 46.01 18.76
CA LYS A 28 -1.07 45.72 20.14
C LYS A 28 -1.77 44.46 20.70
N GLY A 29 -2.67 43.85 19.92
CA GLY A 29 -3.43 42.68 20.37
C GLY A 29 -4.63 43.00 21.27
N GLU A 30 -5.04 44.28 21.33
CA GLU A 30 -6.20 44.71 22.11
C GLU A 30 -7.46 44.67 21.25
N PRO A 31 -8.59 44.14 21.73
CA PRO A 31 -9.88 44.19 21.03
C PRO A 31 -10.34 45.65 20.98
N THR A 32 -10.32 46.22 19.78
CA THR A 32 -10.57 47.66 19.60
C THR A 32 -11.96 47.93 19.04
N TYR A 33 -12.46 47.03 18.18
CA TYR A 33 -13.76 47.19 17.54
C TYR A 33 -14.53 45.87 17.61
N LYS A 34 -15.85 45.97 17.73
CA LYS A 34 -16.71 44.81 17.53
C LYS A 34 -16.89 44.55 16.06
N THR A 35 -16.93 43.27 15.67
CA THR A 35 -17.13 42.87 14.27
C THR A 35 -18.48 43.35 13.74
N GLU A 36 -19.52 43.36 14.58
CA GLU A 36 -20.85 43.87 14.26
C GLU A 36 -20.88 45.35 13.85
N ASP A 37 -19.98 46.14 14.44
CA ASP A 37 -19.92 47.62 14.19
C ASP A 37 -19.12 47.95 12.92
N LEU A 38 -18.03 47.24 12.71
CA LEU A 38 -17.10 47.55 11.60
C LEU A 38 -17.39 46.75 10.33
N LEU A 39 -17.93 45.55 10.48
CA LEU A 39 -18.29 44.67 9.37
C LEU A 39 -19.73 44.13 9.57
N PRO A 40 -20.75 45.03 9.59
CA PRO A 40 -22.12 44.64 9.91
C PRO A 40 -22.69 43.59 8.95
N GLU A 41 -22.37 43.68 7.66
CA GLU A 41 -22.81 42.71 6.68
C GLU A 41 -22.17 41.31 6.90
N TYR A 42 -20.89 41.27 7.28
CA TYR A 42 -20.19 40.04 7.61
C TYR A 42 -20.72 39.44 8.91
N TRP A 43 -20.95 40.28 9.94
CA TRP A 43 -21.53 39.85 11.20
C TRP A 43 -22.95 39.32 11.01
N ALA A 44 -23.77 40.00 10.22
CA ALA A 44 -25.11 39.53 9.87
C ALA A 44 -25.07 38.16 9.15
N ARG A 45 -24.08 37.93 8.30
CA ARG A 45 -23.85 36.62 7.65
C ARG A 45 -23.46 35.54 8.64
N LEU A 46 -22.59 35.83 9.61
CA LEU A 46 -22.23 34.88 10.67
C LEU A 46 -23.46 34.53 11.53
N GLN A 47 -24.25 35.53 11.91
CA GLN A 47 -25.47 35.31 12.68
C GLN A 47 -26.55 34.58 11.86
N GLN A 48 -26.71 34.91 10.60
CA GLN A 48 -27.62 34.23 9.71
C GLN A 48 -27.19 32.78 9.46
N ALA A 49 -25.89 32.52 9.27
CA ALA A 49 -25.36 31.16 9.17
C ALA A 49 -25.66 30.37 10.44
N ALA A 50 -25.41 30.95 11.62
CA ALA A 50 -25.70 30.32 12.91
C ALA A 50 -27.21 30.07 13.12
N SER A 51 -28.09 30.98 12.67
CA SER A 51 -29.55 30.82 12.76
C SER A 51 -30.13 29.83 11.76
N THR A 52 -29.51 29.70 10.58
CA THR A 52 -29.96 28.78 9.51
C THR A 52 -29.71 27.32 9.87
N TYR A 53 -28.76 27.06 10.77
CA TYR A 53 -28.38 25.70 11.17
C TYR A 53 -28.98 25.26 12.51
N GLN A 54 -30.18 25.76 12.86
CA GLN A 54 -30.94 25.27 14.02
C GLN A 54 -31.75 24.02 13.65
N PRO A 55 -31.79 23.00 14.51
CA PRO A 55 -32.59 21.82 14.26
C PRO A 55 -34.09 22.19 14.25
N ASN A 56 -34.83 21.59 13.31
CA ASN A 56 -36.29 21.69 13.28
C ASN A 56 -36.91 20.83 14.40
N SER A 57 -38.23 20.78 14.45
CA SER A 57 -38.99 19.97 15.43
C SER A 57 -38.70 18.45 15.35
N GLN A 58 -38.10 17.98 14.27
CA GLN A 58 -37.68 16.59 14.04
C GLN A 58 -36.19 16.35 14.34
N GLY A 59 -35.47 17.38 14.77
CA GLY A 59 -34.03 17.29 14.99
C GLY A 59 -33.16 17.40 13.73
N LEU A 60 -33.74 17.79 12.58
CA LEU A 60 -33.03 17.92 11.32
C LEU A 60 -32.51 19.33 11.11
N ILE A 61 -31.24 19.46 10.76
CA ILE A 61 -30.60 20.69 10.27
C ILE A 61 -30.40 20.54 8.75
N TYR A 62 -31.06 21.38 7.96
CA TYR A 62 -30.87 21.41 6.51
C TYR A 62 -29.66 22.24 6.15
N LEU A 63 -28.83 21.70 5.27
CA LEU A 63 -27.53 22.26 4.89
C LEU A 63 -27.53 22.59 3.39
N ALA A 64 -27.04 23.77 3.02
CA ALA A 64 -26.80 24.16 1.64
C ALA A 64 -25.61 25.12 1.59
N PHE A 65 -24.51 24.70 0.99
CA PHE A 65 -23.24 25.39 1.07
C PHE A 65 -22.34 25.11 -0.16
N ARG A 66 -21.26 25.86 -0.26
CA ARG A 66 -20.17 25.59 -1.19
C ARG A 66 -18.97 25.06 -0.38
N ASP A 67 -18.41 23.95 -0.81
CA ASP A 67 -17.19 23.43 -0.21
C ASP A 67 -15.99 24.33 -0.59
N PHE A 68 -15.30 24.83 0.41
CA PHE A 68 -14.19 25.77 0.25
C PHE A 68 -13.04 25.21 -0.60
N LYS A 69 -12.72 23.92 -0.43
CA LYS A 69 -11.60 23.25 -1.11
C LYS A 69 -11.87 22.97 -2.59
N THR A 70 -13.06 22.46 -2.88
CA THR A 70 -13.40 22.00 -4.24
C THR A 70 -14.24 22.98 -5.03
N SER A 71 -14.77 24.02 -4.37
CA SER A 71 -15.76 24.97 -4.92
C SER A 71 -17.05 24.30 -5.41
N ASN A 72 -17.30 23.05 -5.04
CA ASN A 72 -18.53 22.34 -5.37
C ASN A 72 -19.65 22.75 -4.42
N TYR A 73 -20.87 22.70 -4.93
CA TYR A 73 -22.08 22.93 -4.13
C TYR A 73 -22.58 21.64 -3.53
N PHE A 74 -23.00 21.72 -2.25
CA PHE A 74 -23.57 20.59 -1.52
C PHE A 74 -24.87 20.99 -0.83
N ASN A 75 -25.83 20.06 -0.83
CA ASN A 75 -27.03 20.17 -0.03
C ASN A 75 -27.30 18.85 0.71
N GLY A 76 -28.04 18.92 1.79
CA GLY A 76 -28.34 17.74 2.59
C GLY A 76 -28.90 18.09 3.95
N PHE A 77 -28.78 17.16 4.87
CA PHE A 77 -29.23 17.38 6.24
C PHE A 77 -28.33 16.64 7.25
N TYR A 78 -28.31 17.18 8.44
CA TYR A 78 -27.75 16.53 9.62
C TYR A 78 -28.87 16.25 10.60
N ASP A 79 -29.02 14.99 10.98
CA ASP A 79 -29.97 14.53 11.99
C ASP A 79 -29.27 14.49 13.35
N THR A 80 -29.67 15.40 14.23
CA THR A 80 -29.11 15.51 15.57
C THR A 80 -29.51 14.38 16.51
N ASN A 81 -30.55 13.61 16.17
CA ASN A 81 -31.00 12.47 16.99
C ASN A 81 -30.19 11.22 16.71
N THR A 82 -29.76 11.03 15.46
CA THR A 82 -29.02 9.85 15.02
C THR A 82 -27.55 10.15 14.73
N ASP A 83 -27.14 11.41 14.86
CA ASP A 83 -25.78 11.91 14.54
C ASP A 83 -25.36 11.60 13.08
N LYS A 84 -26.35 11.63 12.17
CA LYS A 84 -26.14 11.24 10.79
C LYS A 84 -26.15 12.43 9.84
N LEU A 85 -25.06 12.57 9.06
CA LEU A 85 -24.92 13.57 8.02
C LEU A 85 -25.16 12.94 6.64
N GLU A 86 -26.14 13.48 5.89
CA GLU A 86 -26.39 13.10 4.51
C GLU A 86 -26.17 14.30 3.60
N LEU A 87 -25.24 14.18 2.65
CA LEU A 87 -24.89 15.22 1.69
C LEU A 87 -25.02 14.71 0.26
N ALA A 88 -25.53 15.57 -0.61
CA ALA A 88 -25.59 15.37 -2.04
C ALA A 88 -24.92 16.55 -2.76
N MET A 89 -24.20 16.28 -3.84
CA MET A 89 -23.63 17.31 -4.69
C MET A 89 -24.72 17.98 -5.52
N ALA A 90 -24.83 19.31 -5.42
CA ALA A 90 -25.72 20.11 -6.24
C ALA A 90 -24.98 20.63 -7.49
N LYS A 91 -25.65 20.69 -8.63
CA LYS A 91 -25.06 21.15 -9.90
C LYS A 91 -24.96 22.68 -10.02
N SER A 92 -25.76 23.40 -9.23
CA SER A 92 -25.82 24.86 -9.30
C SER A 92 -26.36 25.47 -8.02
N GLU A 93 -26.10 26.75 -7.83
CA GLU A 93 -26.67 27.56 -6.74
C GLU A 93 -28.20 27.55 -6.74
N SER A 94 -28.84 27.55 -7.91
CA SER A 94 -30.30 27.50 -8.01
C SER A 94 -30.88 26.22 -7.41
N GLN A 95 -30.18 25.08 -7.51
CA GLN A 95 -30.60 23.83 -6.87
C GLN A 95 -30.50 23.91 -5.34
N LEU A 96 -29.45 24.58 -4.81
CA LEU A 96 -29.35 24.82 -3.36
C LEU A 96 -30.54 25.62 -2.85
N ARG A 97 -30.86 26.73 -3.54
CA ARG A 97 -32.00 27.60 -3.18
C ARG A 97 -33.33 26.86 -3.27
N GLN A 98 -33.50 26.03 -4.29
CA GLN A 98 -34.70 25.19 -4.45
C GLN A 98 -34.80 24.16 -3.33
N PHE A 99 -33.71 23.48 -2.98
CA PHE A 99 -33.66 22.51 -1.88
C PHE A 99 -34.10 23.16 -0.55
N MET A 100 -33.47 24.28 -0.18
CA MET A 100 -33.83 24.98 1.06
C MET A 100 -35.27 25.43 1.08
N LYS A 101 -35.79 25.96 -0.04
CA LYS A 101 -37.19 26.38 -0.17
C LYS A 101 -38.17 25.21 -0.01
N GLN A 102 -37.83 24.02 -0.53
CA GLN A 102 -38.65 22.81 -0.35
C GLN A 102 -38.80 22.41 1.12
N HIS A 103 -37.80 22.74 1.94
CA HIS A 103 -37.77 22.47 3.39
C HIS A 103 -38.22 23.69 4.24
N GLY A 104 -38.86 24.68 3.62
CA GLY A 104 -39.38 25.86 4.32
C GLY A 104 -38.32 26.86 4.79
N GLN A 105 -37.11 26.74 4.27
CA GLN A 105 -35.98 27.62 4.61
C GLN A 105 -35.56 28.48 3.41
N THR A 106 -34.90 29.61 3.68
CA THR A 106 -34.43 30.52 2.64
C THR A 106 -32.95 30.75 2.82
N LEU A 107 -32.18 30.54 1.76
CA LEU A 107 -30.77 30.96 1.72
C LEU A 107 -30.70 32.47 1.55
N GLY A 108 -29.79 33.10 2.25
CA GLY A 108 -29.40 34.49 2.03
C GLY A 108 -28.85 34.74 0.63
N ASP A 109 -28.51 36.01 0.34
CA ASP A 109 -27.98 36.40 -0.96
C ASP A 109 -26.66 35.67 -1.30
N PHE A 110 -25.92 35.28 -0.30
CA PHE A 110 -24.65 34.58 -0.44
C PHE A 110 -24.76 33.13 0.00
N ILE A 111 -24.16 32.24 -0.77
CA ILE A 111 -24.00 30.83 -0.38
C ILE A 111 -22.87 30.74 0.64
N PRO A 112 -23.10 30.15 1.82
CA PRO A 112 -22.05 29.98 2.81
C PRO A 112 -20.95 29.02 2.31
N ASP A 113 -19.71 29.33 2.61
CA ASP A 113 -18.56 28.45 2.40
C ASP A 113 -18.33 27.62 3.65
N TRP A 114 -18.24 26.30 3.48
CA TRP A 114 -17.92 25.36 4.53
C TRP A 114 -16.77 24.46 4.09
N ASP A 115 -15.96 24.00 5.05
CA ASP A 115 -14.91 23.03 4.78
C ASP A 115 -15.42 21.61 5.09
N LEU A 116 -15.41 20.75 4.09
CA LEU A 116 -15.67 19.33 4.30
C LEU A 116 -14.40 18.66 4.81
N VAL A 117 -14.43 18.28 6.08
CA VAL A 117 -13.35 17.55 6.74
C VAL A 117 -13.79 16.10 7.01
N TRP A 118 -12.83 15.20 7.03
CA TRP A 118 -13.03 13.85 7.51
C TRP A 118 -12.04 13.62 8.66
N ASN A 119 -12.55 13.72 9.88
CA ASN A 119 -11.73 13.66 11.08
C ASN A 119 -12.37 12.72 12.11
N PRO A 120 -11.87 11.46 12.23
CA PRO A 120 -12.43 10.50 13.17
C PRO A 120 -12.18 10.85 14.64
N HIS A 121 -11.32 11.84 14.92
CA HIS A 121 -11.02 12.30 16.27
C HIS A 121 -11.88 13.49 16.71
N ASN A 122 -12.66 14.08 15.79
CA ASN A 122 -13.58 15.17 16.12
C ASN A 122 -14.99 14.59 16.33
N PRO A 123 -15.56 14.66 17.54
CA PRO A 123 -16.91 14.16 17.80
C PRO A 123 -18.01 15.05 17.19
N ASN A 124 -17.69 16.30 16.85
CA ASN A 124 -18.66 17.23 16.31
C ASN A 124 -18.83 17.04 14.80
N VAL A 125 -20.03 16.72 14.35
CA VAL A 125 -20.35 16.64 12.93
C VAL A 125 -20.44 18.03 12.30
N VAL A 126 -21.03 18.99 13.01
CA VAL A 126 -21.15 20.39 12.57
C VAL A 126 -20.40 21.28 13.54
N ASP A 127 -19.41 22.03 13.04
CA ASP A 127 -18.70 23.06 13.79
C ASP A 127 -18.95 24.44 13.14
N PRO A 128 -19.99 25.19 13.58
CA PRO A 128 -20.30 26.49 13.01
C PRO A 128 -19.22 27.55 13.28
N THR A 129 -18.39 27.35 14.30
CA THR A 129 -17.35 28.34 14.66
C THR A 129 -16.18 28.32 13.66
N LYS A 130 -15.94 27.17 13.05
CA LYS A 130 -14.91 26.97 12.02
C LYS A 130 -15.47 26.87 10.61
N ASN A 131 -16.78 26.83 10.46
CA ASN A 131 -17.45 26.47 9.23
C ASN A 131 -16.99 25.10 8.69
N GLU A 132 -16.84 24.10 9.58
CA GLU A 132 -16.45 22.76 9.26
C GLU A 132 -17.63 21.79 9.38
N LEU A 133 -17.74 20.88 8.40
CA LEU A 133 -18.62 19.73 8.43
C LEU A 133 -17.78 18.46 8.40
N ASN A 134 -17.87 17.68 9.48
CA ASN A 134 -17.17 16.42 9.58
C ASN A 134 -17.97 15.31 8.88
N THR A 135 -17.44 14.81 7.79
CA THR A 135 -18.04 13.73 6.98
C THR A 135 -17.73 12.33 7.49
N TYR A 136 -16.96 12.21 8.59
CA TYR A 136 -16.71 10.92 9.20
C TYR A 136 -18.00 10.33 9.77
N GLN A 137 -18.29 9.09 9.39
CA GLN A 137 -19.41 8.31 9.90
C GLN A 137 -18.85 7.08 10.63
N PRO A 138 -18.89 7.04 11.97
CA PRO A 138 -18.46 5.87 12.72
C PRO A 138 -19.37 4.68 12.41
N SER A 139 -18.84 3.46 12.48
CA SER A 139 -19.72 2.28 12.51
C SER A 139 -20.48 2.23 13.82
N ASP A 140 -21.59 1.48 13.85
CA ASP A 140 -22.42 1.30 15.04
C ASP A 140 -21.63 0.80 16.25
N PHE A 141 -20.54 0.05 16.01
CA PHE A 141 -19.68 -0.45 17.07
C PHE A 141 -18.91 0.66 17.80
N PHE A 142 -18.52 1.75 17.12
CA PHE A 142 -17.88 2.90 17.75
C PHE A 142 -18.84 3.70 18.62
N LEU A 143 -20.16 3.56 18.41
CA LEU A 143 -21.20 4.26 19.15
C LEU A 143 -21.66 3.50 20.40
N ILE A 144 -21.19 2.27 20.63
CA ILE A 144 -21.51 1.47 21.81
C ILE A 144 -20.96 2.14 23.07
N ALA A 145 -21.82 2.69 23.91
CA ALA A 145 -21.43 3.43 25.11
C ALA A 145 -20.73 2.54 26.16
N ARG A 146 -21.07 1.26 26.24
CA ARG A 146 -20.48 0.32 27.21
C ARG A 146 -20.18 -1.02 26.54
N LEU A 147 -18.90 -1.27 26.33
CA LEU A 147 -18.41 -2.51 25.77
C LEU A 147 -18.32 -3.62 26.84
N PRO A 148 -18.64 -4.88 26.49
CA PRO A 148 -18.43 -6.03 27.36
C PRO A 148 -16.92 -6.24 27.60
N HIS A 149 -16.58 -6.92 28.70
CA HIS A 149 -15.20 -7.35 28.92
C HIS A 149 -14.94 -8.66 28.17
N VAL A 150 -14.07 -8.60 27.16
CA VAL A 150 -13.74 -9.73 26.27
C VAL A 150 -12.25 -9.97 26.26
N THR A 151 -11.81 -11.14 26.68
CA THR A 151 -10.38 -11.50 26.78
C THR A 151 -9.86 -12.29 25.59
N ASN A 152 -10.75 -12.93 24.83
CA ASN A 152 -10.38 -13.80 23.71
C ASN A 152 -11.12 -13.39 22.43
N VAL A 153 -10.48 -13.63 21.30
CA VAL A 153 -11.15 -13.49 19.99
C VAL A 153 -12.32 -14.49 19.92
N PRO A 154 -13.53 -14.05 19.52
CA PRO A 154 -14.68 -14.93 19.36
C PRO A 154 -14.41 -16.11 18.41
N PRO A 155 -15.00 -17.28 18.65
CA PRO A 155 -14.54 -18.54 18.06
C PRO A 155 -14.65 -18.61 16.54
N THR A 156 -15.73 -18.11 15.93
CA THR A 156 -15.90 -18.16 14.47
C THR A 156 -14.97 -17.16 13.78
N ILE A 157 -14.86 -15.95 14.32
CA ILE A 157 -13.91 -14.93 13.84
C ILE A 157 -12.48 -15.44 14.02
N LYS A 158 -12.16 -16.06 15.16
CA LYS A 158 -10.85 -16.67 15.39
C LYS A 158 -10.52 -17.73 14.35
N LYS A 159 -11.47 -18.61 14.02
CA LYS A 159 -11.31 -19.64 12.99
C LYS A 159 -10.92 -19.04 11.63
N VAL A 160 -11.55 -17.93 11.24
CA VAL A 160 -11.23 -17.22 9.99
C VAL A 160 -9.83 -16.59 10.04
N ILE A 161 -9.51 -15.88 11.11
CA ILE A 161 -8.21 -15.21 11.29
C ILE A 161 -7.08 -16.25 11.31
N ASP A 162 -7.22 -17.29 12.11
CA ASP A 162 -6.22 -18.36 12.24
C ASP A 162 -5.95 -19.01 10.87
N HIS A 163 -6.99 -19.29 10.11
CA HIS A 163 -6.84 -19.92 8.80
C HIS A 163 -6.17 -19.00 7.79
N VAL A 164 -6.63 -17.75 7.65
CA VAL A 164 -6.04 -16.78 6.70
C VAL A 164 -4.57 -16.51 7.02
N LEU A 165 -4.19 -16.54 8.31
CA LEU A 165 -2.83 -16.26 8.78
C LEU A 165 -2.01 -17.53 9.08
N GLY A 166 -2.48 -18.70 8.64
CA GLY A 166 -1.71 -19.94 8.64
C GLY A 166 -1.50 -20.56 10.00
N HIS A 167 -2.40 -20.28 10.96
CA HIS A 167 -2.33 -20.81 12.34
C HIS A 167 -1.01 -20.49 13.07
N ASP A 168 -0.24 -19.47 12.56
CA ASP A 168 0.98 -19.02 13.21
C ASP A 168 0.69 -17.98 14.29
N PRO A 169 0.92 -18.29 15.59
CA PRO A 169 0.57 -17.39 16.69
C PRO A 169 1.24 -16.03 16.60
N ALA A 170 2.49 -15.96 16.11
CA ALA A 170 3.21 -14.69 15.99
C ALA A 170 2.60 -13.78 14.89
N THR A 171 2.21 -14.39 13.77
CA THR A 171 1.53 -13.70 12.67
C THR A 171 0.14 -13.21 13.09
N ILE A 172 -0.63 -14.06 13.80
CA ILE A 172 -1.97 -13.73 14.31
C ILE A 172 -1.89 -12.58 15.31
N ASP A 173 -1.01 -12.66 16.30
CA ASP A 173 -0.86 -11.62 17.32
C ASP A 173 -0.38 -10.28 16.71
N HIS A 174 0.52 -10.33 15.73
CA HIS A 174 0.93 -9.11 15.01
C HIS A 174 -0.22 -8.49 14.20
N PHE A 175 -1.07 -9.31 13.57
CA PHE A 175 -2.25 -8.85 12.86
C PHE A 175 -3.30 -8.23 13.81
N LEU A 176 -3.56 -8.89 14.94
CA LEU A 176 -4.48 -8.38 15.96
C LEU A 176 -3.99 -7.04 16.52
N ASN A 177 -2.69 -6.90 16.77
CA ASN A 177 -2.09 -5.62 17.15
C ASN A 177 -2.29 -4.54 16.08
N TRP A 178 -2.05 -4.88 14.81
CA TRP A 178 -2.22 -3.96 13.69
C TRP A 178 -3.67 -3.50 13.55
N LEU A 179 -4.64 -4.42 13.65
CA LEU A 179 -6.06 -4.10 13.55
C LEU A 179 -6.55 -3.33 14.79
N ALA A 180 -6.09 -3.70 15.99
CA ALA A 180 -6.39 -2.98 17.22
C ALA A 180 -5.87 -1.52 17.16
N CYS A 181 -4.69 -1.28 16.59
CA CYS A 181 -4.19 0.08 16.38
C CYS A 181 -5.12 0.91 15.48
N ILE A 182 -5.66 0.33 14.40
CA ILE A 182 -6.63 1.02 13.53
C ILE A 182 -7.91 1.34 14.31
N VAL A 183 -8.44 0.37 15.07
CA VAL A 183 -9.68 0.54 15.83
C VAL A 183 -9.52 1.55 16.99
N GLN A 184 -8.40 1.51 17.71
CA GLN A 184 -8.19 2.36 18.88
C GLN A 184 -7.76 3.78 18.53
N TYR A 185 -6.85 3.92 17.58
CA TYR A 185 -6.24 5.19 17.23
C TYR A 185 -6.79 5.82 15.96
N GLN A 186 -7.65 5.11 15.21
CA GLN A 186 -8.30 5.61 13.99
C GLN A 186 -7.31 6.32 13.04
N THR A 187 -6.14 5.72 12.87
CA THR A 187 -5.06 6.24 12.03
C THR A 187 -4.39 5.10 11.27
N ARG A 188 -3.64 5.45 10.23
CA ARG A 188 -2.88 4.48 9.46
C ARG A 188 -1.74 3.88 10.29
N THR A 189 -1.43 2.63 10.06
CA THR A 189 -0.31 1.92 10.71
C THR A 189 1.04 2.17 10.04
N GLY A 190 1.06 2.58 8.75
CA GLY A 190 2.28 2.73 7.95
C GLY A 190 2.88 1.42 7.46
N THR A 191 2.20 0.31 7.70
CA THR A 191 2.50 -1.02 7.15
C THR A 191 1.26 -1.60 6.46
N ALA A 192 1.49 -2.53 5.54
CA ALA A 192 0.44 -3.24 4.82
C ALA A 192 0.51 -4.75 5.08
N TRP A 193 -0.59 -5.45 4.88
CA TRP A 193 -0.66 -6.90 4.91
C TRP A 193 -0.73 -7.50 3.51
N VAL A 194 -0.07 -8.63 3.32
CA VAL A 194 -0.20 -9.48 2.13
C VAL A 194 -0.78 -10.82 2.59
N TRP A 195 -2.03 -11.08 2.19
CA TRP A 195 -2.72 -12.36 2.41
C TRP A 195 -2.63 -13.19 1.13
N GLN A 196 -2.02 -14.35 1.25
CA GLN A 196 -1.77 -15.20 0.09
C GLN A 196 -2.29 -16.62 0.30
N GLY A 197 -2.80 -17.22 -0.76
CA GLY A 197 -3.34 -18.58 -0.72
C GLY A 197 -4.32 -18.83 -1.86
N THR A 198 -4.64 -20.09 -2.09
CA THR A 198 -5.59 -20.50 -3.12
C THR A 198 -6.97 -19.87 -2.91
N GLN A 199 -7.82 -20.00 -3.90
CA GLN A 199 -9.21 -19.54 -3.81
C GLN A 199 -9.96 -20.27 -2.67
N GLY A 200 -10.86 -19.58 -1.97
CA GLY A 200 -11.66 -20.15 -0.89
C GLY A 200 -10.96 -20.23 0.47
N THR A 201 -9.79 -19.58 0.65
CA THR A 201 -9.05 -19.60 1.94
C THR A 201 -9.52 -18.57 2.97
N GLY A 202 -10.67 -17.91 2.77
CA GLY A 202 -11.28 -17.00 3.75
C GLY A 202 -10.83 -15.55 3.70
N LYS A 203 -9.92 -15.16 2.79
CA LYS A 203 -9.42 -13.77 2.63
C LYS A 203 -10.56 -12.76 2.47
N GLY A 204 -11.49 -13.03 1.55
CA GLY A 204 -12.67 -12.20 1.33
C GLY A 204 -13.62 -12.17 2.52
N VAL A 205 -13.81 -13.31 3.22
CA VAL A 205 -14.64 -13.37 4.43
C VAL A 205 -14.05 -12.49 5.53
N LEU A 206 -12.74 -12.57 5.78
CA LEU A 206 -12.06 -11.74 6.77
C LEU A 206 -12.23 -10.24 6.47
N PHE A 207 -12.14 -9.85 5.20
CA PHE A 207 -12.31 -8.45 4.84
C PHE A 207 -13.80 -8.03 4.84
N HIS A 208 -14.65 -8.70 4.06
CA HIS A 208 -16.02 -8.24 3.84
C HIS A 208 -16.98 -8.51 5.00
N GLN A 209 -16.83 -9.65 5.71
CA GLN A 209 -17.74 -10.02 6.78
C GLN A 209 -17.28 -9.62 8.18
N ILE A 210 -15.99 -9.28 8.33
CA ILE A 210 -15.42 -8.94 9.65
C ILE A 210 -14.89 -7.50 9.66
N ILE A 211 -13.87 -7.16 8.86
CA ILE A 211 -13.24 -5.83 8.91
C ILE A 211 -14.18 -4.73 8.43
N THR A 212 -14.90 -4.96 7.33
CA THR A 212 -15.80 -3.96 6.76
C THR A 212 -16.91 -3.53 7.73
N PRO A 213 -17.71 -4.44 8.31
CA PRO A 213 -18.73 -4.01 9.28
C PRO A 213 -18.13 -3.40 10.55
N LEU A 214 -16.99 -3.88 11.04
CA LEU A 214 -16.32 -3.31 12.22
C LEU A 214 -15.97 -1.83 12.03
N LEU A 215 -15.40 -1.47 10.88
CA LEU A 215 -14.94 -0.11 10.60
C LEU A 215 -16.01 0.77 9.95
N GLY A 216 -17.07 0.17 9.41
CA GLY A 216 -18.13 0.81 8.63
C GLY A 216 -17.82 0.81 7.13
N GLU A 217 -18.82 0.47 6.31
CA GLU A 217 -18.69 0.33 4.84
C GLU A 217 -18.16 1.58 4.16
N VAL A 218 -18.55 2.77 4.65
CA VAL A 218 -18.12 4.05 4.10
C VAL A 218 -16.64 4.35 4.39
N ASN A 219 -16.04 3.73 5.40
CA ASN A 219 -14.69 3.96 5.87
C ASN A 219 -13.67 2.94 5.35
N VAL A 220 -14.10 2.00 4.52
CA VAL A 220 -13.25 1.01 3.86
C VAL A 220 -13.55 0.95 2.38
N VAL A 221 -12.67 0.34 1.61
CA VAL A 221 -12.92 0.13 0.17
C VAL A 221 -12.21 -1.12 -0.31
N SER A 222 -12.86 -1.86 -1.21
CA SER A 222 -12.24 -2.96 -1.96
C SER A 222 -12.01 -2.52 -3.40
N LYS A 223 -10.81 -2.81 -3.94
CA LYS A 223 -10.39 -2.49 -5.29
C LYS A 223 -9.64 -3.66 -5.91
N ARG A 224 -9.59 -3.70 -7.25
CA ARG A 224 -8.74 -4.62 -7.99
C ARG A 224 -7.45 -3.95 -8.42
N MET A 225 -6.46 -4.76 -8.81
CA MET A 225 -5.14 -4.27 -9.21
C MET A 225 -5.21 -3.29 -10.39
N GLU A 226 -6.09 -3.53 -11.36
CA GLU A 226 -6.24 -2.67 -12.55
C GLU A 226 -6.69 -1.25 -12.19
N GLU A 227 -7.45 -1.10 -11.12
CA GLU A 227 -7.90 0.21 -10.64
C GLU A 227 -6.76 1.02 -9.99
N LEU A 228 -5.73 0.33 -9.46
CA LEU A 228 -4.51 0.98 -8.93
C LEU A 228 -3.62 1.55 -10.04
N GLU A 229 -3.66 0.99 -11.24
CA GLU A 229 -2.89 1.48 -12.38
C GLU A 229 -3.41 2.83 -12.89
N SER A 230 -4.67 3.13 -12.60
CA SER A 230 -5.27 4.42 -12.96
C SER A 230 -4.61 5.58 -12.19
N GLU A 231 -4.64 6.78 -12.79
CA GLU A 231 -4.17 7.99 -12.13
C GLU A 231 -5.14 8.51 -11.05
N PHE A 232 -6.37 7.95 -11.00
CA PHE A 232 -7.38 8.39 -10.05
C PHE A 232 -7.17 7.71 -8.69
N THR A 233 -7.00 8.55 -7.67
CA THR A 233 -6.74 8.13 -6.27
C THR A 233 -7.89 8.44 -5.32
N GLY A 234 -9.01 8.95 -5.84
CA GLY A 234 -10.18 9.34 -5.03
C GLY A 234 -10.72 8.24 -4.12
N TYR A 235 -10.51 6.96 -4.47
CA TYR A 235 -10.93 5.83 -3.65
C TYR A 235 -10.16 5.69 -2.33
N MET A 236 -8.97 6.31 -2.22
CA MET A 236 -8.15 6.28 -1.00
C MET A 236 -8.63 7.27 0.06
N GLU A 237 -9.38 8.29 -0.37
CA GLU A 237 -9.77 9.38 0.49
C GLU A 237 -10.77 8.90 1.54
N ASN A 238 -10.57 9.33 2.79
CA ASN A 238 -11.47 9.06 3.90
C ASN A 238 -11.66 7.55 4.18
N LYS A 239 -10.55 6.78 4.13
CA LYS A 239 -10.58 5.33 4.36
C LYS A 239 -9.60 4.92 5.46
N PHE A 240 -10.03 4.00 6.33
CA PHE A 240 -9.15 3.32 7.28
C PHE A 240 -8.45 2.13 6.67
N VAL A 241 -9.15 1.39 5.81
CA VAL A 241 -8.58 0.20 5.16
C VAL A 241 -8.93 0.20 3.67
N VAL A 242 -7.90 -0.03 2.86
CA VAL A 242 -8.02 -0.27 1.42
C VAL A 242 -7.60 -1.71 1.17
N PHE A 243 -8.53 -2.51 0.70
CA PHE A 243 -8.32 -3.90 0.33
C PHE A 243 -8.12 -4.00 -1.17
N ILE A 244 -7.00 -4.57 -1.58
CA ILE A 244 -6.69 -4.80 -2.99
C ILE A 244 -6.77 -6.29 -3.25
N ASP A 245 -7.79 -6.69 -3.99
CA ASP A 245 -8.00 -8.08 -4.36
C ASP A 245 -7.28 -8.43 -5.66
N GLU A 246 -6.88 -9.69 -5.79
CA GLU A 246 -6.24 -10.27 -6.98
C GLU A 246 -4.95 -9.55 -7.41
N ILE A 247 -4.08 -9.19 -6.44
CA ILE A 247 -2.78 -8.64 -6.79
C ILE A 247 -1.88 -9.73 -7.41
N GLU A 248 -1.35 -9.47 -8.60
CA GLU A 248 -0.44 -10.37 -9.31
C GLU A 248 0.82 -9.62 -9.75
N ALA A 249 1.96 -10.00 -9.20
CA ALA A 249 3.26 -9.54 -9.69
C ALA A 249 3.50 -10.05 -11.12
N GLY A 250 3.95 -9.18 -12.00
CA GLY A 250 4.46 -9.56 -13.33
C GLY A 250 3.46 -9.53 -14.48
N LYS A 251 2.19 -9.21 -14.27
CA LYS A 251 1.22 -9.03 -15.39
C LYS A 251 1.12 -7.59 -15.90
N SER A 252 1.57 -6.60 -15.13
CA SER A 252 1.50 -5.20 -15.54
C SER A 252 2.74 -4.75 -16.30
N LEU A 253 2.54 -4.10 -17.45
CA LEU A 253 3.58 -3.39 -18.20
C LEU A 253 4.19 -2.22 -17.39
N TYR A 254 3.53 -1.80 -16.30
CA TYR A 254 3.91 -0.69 -15.43
C TYR A 254 4.32 -1.15 -14.03
N HIS A 255 4.71 -2.41 -13.87
CA HIS A 255 4.97 -3.06 -12.57
C HIS A 255 5.83 -2.21 -11.62
N SER A 256 6.95 -1.66 -12.07
CA SER A 256 7.84 -0.83 -11.24
C SER A 256 7.18 0.48 -10.78
N LYS A 257 6.33 1.09 -11.61
CA LYS A 257 5.61 2.33 -11.26
C LYS A 257 4.51 2.06 -10.24
N VAL A 258 3.78 0.95 -10.41
CA VAL A 258 2.72 0.55 -9.47
C VAL A 258 3.32 0.20 -8.12
N THR A 259 4.39 -0.58 -8.07
CA THR A 259 5.11 -0.90 -6.83
C THR A 259 5.61 0.36 -6.10
N ALA A 260 6.18 1.33 -6.82
CA ALA A 260 6.60 2.60 -6.24
C ALA A 260 5.40 3.41 -5.71
N LYS A 261 4.29 3.47 -6.46
CA LYS A 261 3.05 4.11 -6.02
C LYS A 261 2.51 3.48 -4.74
N LEU A 262 2.45 2.15 -4.66
CA LEU A 262 2.02 1.43 -3.46
C LEU A 262 2.89 1.73 -2.24
N LYS A 263 4.21 1.71 -2.42
CA LYS A 263 5.18 2.05 -1.35
C LYS A 263 4.95 3.44 -0.78
N ASN A 264 4.60 4.41 -1.62
CA ASN A 264 4.27 5.77 -1.19
C ASN A 264 2.90 5.81 -0.48
N LEU A 265 1.87 5.19 -1.04
CA LEU A 265 0.51 5.18 -0.45
C LEU A 265 0.49 4.56 0.95
N ILE A 266 1.34 3.56 1.24
CA ILE A 266 1.44 2.92 2.56
C ILE A 266 2.03 3.88 3.61
N VAL A 267 3.03 4.69 3.24
CA VAL A 267 3.87 5.40 4.22
C VAL A 267 3.56 6.89 4.33
N GLU A 268 3.19 7.55 3.20
CA GLU A 268 3.02 9.00 3.17
C GLU A 268 1.86 9.48 4.06
N PRO A 269 2.07 10.52 4.90
CA PRO A 269 1.01 11.07 5.76
C PRO A 269 -0.08 11.80 4.98
N THR A 270 0.25 12.28 3.80
CA THR A 270 -0.68 12.95 2.88
C THR A 270 -0.57 12.33 1.51
N ILE A 271 -1.67 12.27 0.80
CA ILE A 271 -1.75 11.74 -0.56
C ILE A 271 -2.40 12.75 -1.50
N SER A 272 -1.94 12.75 -2.76
CA SER A 272 -2.61 13.51 -3.81
C SER A 272 -3.89 12.78 -4.23
N ILE A 273 -5.02 13.42 -4.01
CA ILE A 273 -6.33 12.94 -4.44
C ILE A 273 -6.63 13.50 -5.81
N ARG A 274 -6.86 12.60 -6.76
CA ARG A 274 -7.25 12.93 -8.12
C ARG A 274 -8.59 12.26 -8.44
N ARG A 275 -9.60 13.07 -8.70
CA ARG A 275 -10.94 12.65 -9.14
C ARG A 275 -11.18 13.10 -10.58
N MET A 276 -12.12 12.47 -11.27
CA MET A 276 -12.55 12.97 -12.61
C MET A 276 -13.09 14.38 -12.50
N TYR A 277 -12.71 15.22 -13.46
CA TYR A 277 -13.20 16.60 -13.60
C TYR A 277 -12.92 17.51 -12.40
N THR A 278 -12.00 17.15 -11.52
CA THR A 278 -11.64 17.97 -10.36
C THR A 278 -10.12 18.15 -10.33
N PRO A 279 -9.60 19.33 -10.05
CA PRO A 279 -8.17 19.53 -9.81
C PRO A 279 -7.67 18.61 -8.69
N ALA A 280 -6.43 18.12 -8.84
CA ALA A 280 -5.83 17.30 -7.79
C ALA A 280 -5.52 18.17 -6.56
N TYR A 281 -5.77 17.61 -5.38
CA TYR A 281 -5.47 18.25 -4.09
C TYR A 281 -4.82 17.27 -3.11
N MET A 282 -4.18 17.80 -2.07
CA MET A 282 -3.57 17.00 -1.02
C MET A 282 -4.56 16.75 0.10
N ALA A 283 -4.68 15.49 0.52
CA ALA A 283 -5.52 15.08 1.65
C ALA A 283 -4.73 14.26 2.67
N PRO A 284 -5.11 14.25 3.95
CA PRO A 284 -4.55 13.35 4.95
C PRO A 284 -4.77 11.89 4.55
N ASN A 285 -3.78 11.05 4.83
CA ASN A 285 -3.85 9.62 4.56
C ASN A 285 -4.12 8.85 5.87
N PHE A 286 -5.30 8.29 6.00
CA PHE A 286 -5.69 7.43 7.11
C PHE A 286 -5.65 5.94 6.76
N ALA A 287 -5.42 5.62 5.49
CA ALA A 287 -5.57 4.27 4.98
C ALA A 287 -4.39 3.36 5.35
N SER A 288 -4.71 2.20 5.90
CA SER A 288 -3.86 1.03 5.96
C SER A 288 -4.24 0.06 4.84
N MET A 289 -3.28 -0.64 4.24
CA MET A 289 -3.55 -1.44 3.05
C MET A 289 -3.48 -2.94 3.34
N ILE A 290 -4.36 -3.70 2.69
CA ILE A 290 -4.34 -5.16 2.67
C ILE A 290 -4.35 -5.62 1.22
N PHE A 291 -3.43 -6.48 0.86
CA PHE A 291 -3.30 -7.07 -0.46
C PHE A 291 -3.67 -8.55 -0.38
N ALA A 292 -4.59 -8.99 -1.23
CA ALA A 292 -4.94 -10.41 -1.34
C ALA A 292 -4.48 -10.98 -2.68
N SER A 293 -3.95 -12.19 -2.67
CA SER A 293 -3.54 -12.89 -3.87
C SER A 293 -3.83 -14.38 -3.81
N ASN A 294 -4.15 -14.94 -4.97
CA ASN A 294 -4.25 -16.38 -5.17
C ASN A 294 -2.92 -17.02 -5.61
N LYS A 295 -1.87 -16.20 -5.83
CA LYS A 295 -0.55 -16.65 -6.30
C LYS A 295 0.54 -16.40 -5.25
N PRO A 296 1.57 -17.26 -5.21
CA PRO A 296 2.67 -17.12 -4.24
C PRO A 296 3.53 -15.88 -4.46
N ALA A 297 3.72 -15.43 -5.71
CA ALA A 297 4.53 -14.27 -6.07
C ALA A 297 3.65 -13.05 -6.34
N SER A 298 2.98 -12.55 -5.32
CA SER A 298 1.92 -11.54 -5.46
C SER A 298 2.43 -10.10 -5.44
N VAL A 299 3.44 -9.84 -4.63
CA VAL A 299 4.04 -8.50 -4.44
C VAL A 299 5.55 -8.64 -4.46
N GLU A 300 6.21 -7.74 -5.17
CA GLU A 300 7.68 -7.66 -5.13
C GLU A 300 8.13 -6.92 -3.87
N ILE A 301 8.80 -7.65 -2.97
CA ILE A 301 9.30 -7.13 -1.70
C ILE A 301 10.83 -7.21 -1.70
N ALA A 302 11.49 -6.06 -1.57
CA ALA A 302 12.93 -6.03 -1.38
C ALA A 302 13.31 -6.53 0.03
N PRO A 303 14.48 -7.13 0.24
CA PRO A 303 14.92 -7.65 1.53
C PRO A 303 14.88 -6.61 2.66
N ASP A 304 15.18 -5.36 2.34
CA ASP A 304 15.20 -4.21 3.26
C ASP A 304 13.88 -3.44 3.33
N ASP A 305 12.83 -3.90 2.64
CA ASP A 305 11.52 -3.23 2.66
C ASP A 305 10.85 -3.37 4.02
N ARG A 306 10.51 -2.24 4.63
CA ARG A 306 9.96 -2.12 5.98
C ARG A 306 8.44 -1.92 6.01
N ARG A 307 7.72 -2.25 4.91
CA ARG A 307 6.31 -1.90 4.78
C ARG A 307 5.37 -3.08 4.81
N PHE A 308 5.83 -4.28 4.42
CA PHE A 308 4.95 -5.41 4.19
C PHE A 308 5.04 -6.47 5.28
N ASN A 309 3.89 -6.77 5.89
CA ASN A 309 3.63 -7.97 6.65
C ASN A 309 3.12 -9.05 5.68
N VAL A 310 3.57 -10.27 5.83
CA VAL A 310 3.21 -11.36 4.92
C VAL A 310 2.65 -12.53 5.73
N GLY A 311 1.41 -12.89 5.44
CA GLY A 311 0.79 -14.12 5.94
C GLY A 311 1.32 -15.36 5.21
N PRO A 312 1.39 -16.51 5.85
CA PRO A 312 1.76 -17.78 5.21
C PRO A 312 0.81 -18.09 4.03
N TYR A 313 1.35 -18.72 2.98
CA TYR A 313 0.54 -19.12 1.83
C TYR A 313 -0.38 -20.29 2.20
N GLN A 314 -1.70 -20.08 2.04
CA GLN A 314 -2.72 -21.08 2.33
C GLN A 314 -3.05 -21.91 1.10
N THR A 315 -2.94 -23.23 1.22
CA THR A 315 -3.20 -24.19 0.14
C THR A 315 -4.59 -24.82 0.20
N LEU A 316 -5.20 -24.84 1.40
CA LEU A 316 -6.48 -25.49 1.64
C LEU A 316 -7.60 -24.44 1.79
N PRO A 317 -8.79 -24.67 1.22
CA PRO A 317 -9.95 -23.85 1.48
C PRO A 317 -10.38 -23.92 2.95
N ILE A 318 -10.86 -22.80 3.50
CA ILE A 318 -11.47 -22.79 4.83
C ILE A 318 -12.83 -23.48 4.77
N GLN A 319 -13.12 -24.32 5.75
CA GLN A 319 -14.42 -24.95 5.89
C GLN A 319 -15.33 -24.06 6.76
N LEU A 320 -16.20 -23.28 6.14
CA LEU A 320 -17.21 -22.46 6.79
C LEU A 320 -18.59 -22.87 6.31
N THR A 321 -19.53 -23.01 7.25
CA THR A 321 -20.95 -23.20 6.93
C THR A 321 -21.61 -21.83 6.65
N ALA A 322 -22.74 -21.84 5.95
CA ALA A 322 -23.54 -20.62 5.76
C ALA A 322 -23.96 -20.01 7.11
N THR A 323 -24.29 -20.84 8.12
CA THR A 323 -24.62 -20.36 9.46
C THR A 323 -23.46 -19.62 10.12
N GLU A 324 -22.25 -20.14 10.03
CA GLU A 324 -21.06 -19.44 10.56
C GLU A 324 -20.87 -18.08 9.90
N VAL A 325 -21.07 -17.98 8.57
CA VAL A 325 -20.87 -16.74 7.82
C VAL A 325 -22.01 -15.74 8.06
N ASP A 326 -23.26 -16.17 7.94
CA ASP A 326 -24.40 -15.28 7.87
C ASP A 326 -25.03 -15.00 9.26
N VAL A 327 -24.72 -15.82 10.28
CA VAL A 327 -25.32 -15.71 11.60
C VAL A 327 -24.28 -15.55 12.71
N ASP A 328 -23.27 -16.42 12.78
CA ASP A 328 -22.36 -16.44 13.91
C ASP A 328 -21.34 -15.28 13.83
N ILE A 329 -20.72 -15.04 12.68
CA ILE A 329 -19.83 -13.88 12.49
C ILE A 329 -20.52 -12.57 12.85
N PRO A 330 -21.72 -12.22 12.31
CA PRO A 330 -22.41 -10.98 12.69
C PRO A 330 -22.69 -10.85 14.19
N LYS A 331 -23.03 -11.95 14.89
CA LYS A 331 -23.25 -11.94 16.34
C LYS A 331 -21.96 -11.72 17.13
N GLU A 332 -20.85 -12.22 16.64
CA GLU A 332 -19.53 -12.13 17.27
C GLU A 332 -18.85 -10.76 17.08
N LEU A 333 -19.32 -9.92 16.14
CA LEU A 333 -18.63 -8.65 15.79
C LEU A 333 -18.54 -7.68 16.99
N ALA A 334 -19.60 -7.56 17.80
CA ALA A 334 -19.58 -6.66 18.96
C ALA A 334 -18.55 -7.09 20.01
N ASP A 335 -18.44 -8.39 20.26
CA ASP A 335 -17.43 -8.95 21.18
C ASP A 335 -16.03 -8.82 20.59
N PHE A 336 -15.87 -9.02 19.30
CA PHE A 336 -14.58 -8.82 18.64
C PHE A 336 -14.15 -7.35 18.65
N PHE A 337 -15.06 -6.42 18.43
CA PHE A 337 -14.80 -4.98 18.58
C PHE A 337 -14.36 -4.65 20.01
N ALA A 338 -15.08 -5.19 21.02
CA ALA A 338 -14.73 -5.02 22.43
C ALA A 338 -13.34 -5.59 22.76
N PHE A 339 -13.01 -6.77 22.23
CA PHE A 339 -11.67 -7.35 22.32
C PHE A 339 -10.60 -6.42 21.75
N LEU A 340 -10.79 -5.90 20.52
CA LEU A 340 -9.84 -4.99 19.88
C LEU A 340 -9.68 -3.67 20.62
N LYS A 341 -10.75 -3.11 21.19
CA LYS A 341 -10.71 -1.88 22.01
C LYS A 341 -9.95 -2.09 23.32
N GLN A 342 -9.97 -3.29 23.88
CA GLN A 342 -9.30 -3.66 25.14
C GLN A 342 -7.92 -4.29 24.90
N TYR A 343 -7.58 -4.63 23.66
CA TYR A 343 -6.27 -5.19 23.30
C TYR A 343 -5.17 -4.20 23.65
N LYS A 344 -4.06 -4.67 24.20
CA LYS A 344 -2.88 -3.83 24.48
C LYS A 344 -2.17 -3.49 23.15
N ALA A 345 -2.72 -2.53 22.42
CA ALA A 345 -2.19 -2.14 21.14
C ALA A 345 -0.85 -1.39 21.28
N ASP A 346 0.11 -1.76 20.44
CA ASP A 346 1.43 -1.15 20.33
C ASP A 346 1.60 -0.53 18.92
N PRO A 347 1.49 0.81 18.79
CA PRO A 347 1.64 1.48 17.50
C PRO A 347 3.04 1.38 16.91
N ASP A 348 4.09 1.31 17.73
CA ASP A 348 5.47 1.19 17.22
C ASP A 348 5.73 -0.19 16.64
N ARG A 349 5.12 -1.22 17.21
CA ARG A 349 5.12 -2.57 16.67
C ARG A 349 4.30 -2.63 15.37
N ALA A 350 3.14 -1.99 15.30
CA ALA A 350 2.30 -1.97 14.10
C ALA A 350 2.97 -1.28 12.91
N ARG A 351 3.88 -0.33 13.15
CA ARG A 351 4.67 0.38 12.14
C ARG A 351 5.86 -0.41 11.59
N LYS A 352 6.17 -1.55 12.18
CA LYS A 352 7.27 -2.42 11.76
C LYS A 352 6.73 -3.68 11.11
N PRO A 353 7.33 -4.16 10.01
CA PRO A 353 6.90 -5.42 9.43
C PRO A 353 7.29 -6.59 10.32
N LEU A 354 6.44 -7.60 10.35
CA LEU A 354 6.76 -8.88 10.96
C LEU A 354 7.84 -9.58 10.13
N ILE A 355 8.94 -9.94 10.77
CA ILE A 355 9.97 -10.78 10.16
C ILE A 355 9.53 -12.24 10.35
N SER A 356 8.97 -12.82 9.30
CA SER A 356 8.41 -14.18 9.30
C SER A 356 9.02 -15.03 8.18
N ALA A 357 8.93 -16.35 8.29
CA ALA A 357 9.32 -17.27 7.24
C ALA A 357 8.53 -17.01 5.94
N ALA A 358 7.23 -16.72 6.05
CA ALA A 358 6.39 -16.37 4.90
C ALA A 358 6.90 -15.14 4.16
N ARG A 359 7.36 -14.11 4.89
CA ARG A 359 7.95 -12.92 4.29
C ARG A 359 9.27 -13.25 3.58
N SER A 360 10.13 -14.04 4.19
CA SER A 360 11.39 -14.48 3.56
C SER A 360 11.12 -15.29 2.29
N THR A 361 10.19 -16.23 2.34
CA THR A 361 9.78 -17.01 1.16
C THR A 361 9.25 -16.10 0.03
N LEU A 362 8.40 -15.11 0.35
CA LEU A 362 7.88 -14.19 -0.66
C LEU A 362 9.00 -13.34 -1.27
N ILE A 363 9.94 -12.85 -0.47
CA ILE A 363 11.13 -12.14 -0.96
C ILE A 363 11.91 -13.04 -1.94
N ASP A 364 12.18 -14.29 -1.57
CA ASP A 364 12.95 -15.21 -2.40
C ASP A 364 12.25 -15.54 -3.72
N ILE A 365 10.93 -15.75 -3.70
CA ILE A 365 10.13 -16.01 -4.92
C ILE A 365 10.02 -14.76 -5.80
N SER A 366 9.97 -13.57 -5.21
CA SER A 366 9.82 -12.30 -5.93
C SER A 366 11.15 -11.71 -6.43
N ARG A 367 12.29 -12.32 -6.08
CA ARG A 367 13.61 -11.88 -6.57
C ARG A 367 13.66 -11.92 -8.09
N THR A 368 14.15 -10.84 -8.66
CA THR A 368 14.45 -10.81 -10.09
C THR A 368 15.70 -11.63 -10.39
N ALA A 369 15.86 -12.06 -11.65
CA ALA A 369 17.08 -12.75 -12.06
C ALA A 369 18.35 -11.89 -11.79
N ILE A 370 18.24 -10.56 -11.91
CA ILE A 370 19.34 -9.64 -11.57
C ILE A 370 19.66 -9.69 -10.08
N ASP A 371 18.67 -9.67 -9.19
CA ASP A 371 18.89 -9.74 -7.74
C ASP A 371 19.58 -11.04 -7.37
N THR A 372 19.14 -12.16 -7.93
CA THR A 372 19.73 -13.48 -7.71
C THR A 372 21.20 -13.53 -8.13
N VAL A 373 21.53 -13.01 -9.31
CA VAL A 373 22.92 -12.92 -9.81
C VAL A 373 23.75 -11.96 -8.95
N SER A 374 23.18 -10.83 -8.55
CA SER A 374 23.86 -9.84 -7.69
C SER A 374 24.17 -10.41 -6.31
N ASP A 375 23.23 -11.13 -5.71
CA ASP A 375 23.44 -11.79 -4.42
C ASP A 375 24.50 -12.92 -4.51
N ALA A 376 24.54 -13.68 -5.61
CA ALA A 376 25.58 -14.67 -5.86
C ALA A 376 26.98 -14.04 -5.96
N LEU A 377 27.09 -12.86 -6.60
CA LEU A 377 28.33 -12.09 -6.64
C LEU A 377 28.72 -11.56 -5.26
N LEU A 378 27.77 -10.97 -4.52
CA LEU A 378 28.04 -10.39 -3.20
C LEU A 378 28.39 -11.42 -2.13
N SER A 379 27.81 -12.63 -2.21
CA SER A 379 28.10 -13.74 -1.32
C SER A 379 29.33 -14.56 -1.74
N GLY A 380 29.88 -14.32 -2.93
CA GLY A 380 31.02 -15.09 -3.47
C GLY A 380 30.64 -16.53 -3.85
N ASN A 381 29.38 -16.78 -4.23
CA ASN A 381 28.87 -18.09 -4.60
C ASN A 381 29.26 -18.45 -6.04
N LEU A 382 30.43 -19.09 -6.21
CA LEU A 382 30.94 -19.51 -7.51
C LEU A 382 30.15 -20.71 -8.10
N GLU A 383 29.61 -21.56 -7.23
CA GLU A 383 28.79 -22.73 -7.61
C GLU A 383 27.56 -22.33 -8.41
N PHE A 384 26.93 -21.22 -8.04
CA PHE A 384 25.78 -20.67 -8.77
C PHE A 384 26.08 -20.42 -10.25
N PHE A 385 27.24 -19.85 -10.57
CA PHE A 385 27.63 -19.56 -11.96
C PHE A 385 28.00 -20.83 -12.71
N TRP A 386 28.62 -21.79 -12.01
CA TRP A 386 28.91 -23.11 -12.58
C TRP A 386 27.64 -23.89 -12.91
N GLU A 387 26.66 -23.88 -12.03
CA GLU A 387 25.36 -24.50 -12.31
C GLU A 387 24.68 -23.86 -13.53
N HIS A 388 24.72 -22.53 -13.64
CA HIS A 388 24.22 -21.82 -14.82
C HIS A 388 24.93 -22.23 -16.10
N LEU A 389 26.24 -22.48 -16.04
CA LEU A 389 27.01 -22.97 -17.15
C LEU A 389 26.60 -24.40 -17.57
N THR A 390 26.38 -25.28 -16.61
CA THR A 390 26.14 -26.71 -16.85
C THR A 390 24.68 -27.04 -17.13
N THR A 391 23.71 -26.26 -16.64
CA THR A 391 22.28 -26.49 -16.79
C THR A 391 21.65 -25.76 -17.97
N THR A 392 22.23 -24.66 -18.44
CA THR A 392 21.67 -23.86 -19.52
C THR A 392 22.08 -24.42 -20.89
N LYS A 393 21.16 -24.37 -21.86
CA LYS A 393 21.34 -24.96 -23.18
C LYS A 393 22.41 -24.22 -24.00
N ASN A 394 23.49 -24.88 -24.32
CA ASN A 394 24.68 -24.31 -24.96
C ASN A 394 24.60 -24.25 -26.50
N ALA A 395 23.73 -25.03 -27.12
CA ALA A 395 23.63 -25.07 -28.59
C ALA A 395 22.38 -24.34 -29.05
N SER A 396 22.52 -23.07 -29.36
CA SER A 396 21.55 -22.32 -30.13
C SER A 396 22.04 -22.28 -31.60
N SER A 397 21.13 -22.34 -32.53
CA SER A 397 21.40 -22.03 -33.94
C SER A 397 21.68 -20.53 -34.16
N ASN A 398 21.49 -19.72 -33.12
CA ASN A 398 21.73 -18.28 -33.18
C ASN A 398 23.21 -17.96 -32.81
N PRO A 399 23.99 -17.38 -33.76
CA PRO A 399 25.39 -17.02 -33.52
C PRO A 399 25.59 -16.07 -32.36
N ILE A 400 24.67 -15.12 -32.10
CA ILE A 400 24.76 -14.15 -31.00
C ILE A 400 24.64 -14.86 -29.65
N THR A 401 23.71 -15.80 -29.51
CA THR A 401 23.55 -16.59 -28.29
C THR A 401 24.78 -17.46 -28.02
N ASN A 402 25.39 -18.00 -29.03
CA ASN A 402 26.64 -18.77 -28.89
C ASN A 402 27.81 -17.90 -28.47
N MET A 403 27.91 -16.67 -28.98
CA MET A 403 28.96 -15.73 -28.57
C MET A 403 28.80 -15.32 -27.08
N LYS A 404 27.61 -15.03 -26.63
CA LYS A 404 27.32 -14.71 -25.24
C LYS A 404 27.65 -15.89 -24.31
N TYR A 405 27.26 -17.09 -24.71
CA TYR A 405 27.60 -18.31 -23.98
C TYR A 405 29.11 -18.52 -23.88
N THR A 406 29.85 -18.34 -24.98
CA THR A 406 31.32 -18.52 -25.00
C THR A 406 31.98 -17.55 -24.04
N ALA A 407 31.61 -16.27 -24.08
CA ALA A 407 32.16 -15.26 -23.17
C ALA A 407 31.91 -15.59 -21.69
N PHE A 408 30.68 -15.99 -21.37
CA PHE A 408 30.32 -16.40 -20.00
C PHE A 408 31.06 -17.68 -19.57
N ARG A 409 31.14 -18.67 -20.46
CA ARG A 409 31.82 -19.94 -20.20
C ARG A 409 33.32 -19.73 -19.94
N GLU A 410 34.00 -18.97 -20.80
CA GLU A 410 35.42 -18.67 -20.63
C GLU A 410 35.70 -17.97 -19.30
N LEU A 411 34.88 -17.02 -18.94
CA LEU A 411 34.97 -16.31 -17.67
C LEU A 411 34.75 -17.26 -16.47
N VAL A 412 33.67 -18.06 -16.45
CA VAL A 412 33.41 -18.97 -15.33
C VAL A 412 34.49 -20.04 -15.19
N VAL A 413 34.98 -20.59 -16.30
CA VAL A 413 36.06 -21.57 -16.29
C VAL A 413 37.37 -20.93 -15.74
N ASP A 414 37.65 -19.69 -16.12
CA ASP A 414 38.79 -18.96 -15.58
C ASP A 414 38.64 -18.72 -14.06
N LEU A 415 37.47 -18.28 -13.61
CA LEU A 415 37.19 -18.06 -12.19
C LEU A 415 37.30 -19.35 -11.35
N VAL A 416 36.85 -20.50 -11.87
CA VAL A 416 37.01 -21.80 -11.17
C VAL A 416 38.46 -22.21 -11.05
N ASN A 417 39.27 -21.91 -12.07
CA ASN A 417 40.71 -22.26 -12.06
C ASN A 417 41.57 -21.30 -11.23
N THR A 418 41.29 -20.01 -11.30
CA THR A 418 42.17 -18.95 -10.75
C THR A 418 41.63 -18.37 -9.43
N GLN A 419 40.32 -18.44 -9.20
CA GLN A 419 39.62 -17.76 -8.13
C GLN A 419 39.94 -16.25 -8.12
N ASP A 420 40.11 -15.64 -9.31
CA ASP A 420 40.39 -14.21 -9.41
C ASP A 420 39.27 -13.41 -8.75
N THR A 421 39.62 -12.62 -7.75
CA THR A 421 38.68 -11.80 -6.98
C THR A 421 38.20 -10.55 -7.71
N LYS A 422 38.86 -10.20 -8.83
CA LYS A 422 38.61 -8.93 -9.54
C LYS A 422 37.80 -9.16 -10.81
N LEU A 423 36.56 -8.68 -10.80
CA LEU A 423 35.70 -8.67 -11.97
C LEU A 423 35.62 -7.28 -12.56
N THR A 424 35.94 -7.16 -13.84
CA THR A 424 35.78 -5.90 -14.57
C THR A 424 34.30 -5.64 -14.88
N ARG A 425 33.97 -4.41 -15.29
CA ARG A 425 32.62 -4.10 -15.77
C ARG A 425 32.20 -4.99 -16.96
N ASP A 426 33.14 -5.34 -17.83
CA ASP A 426 32.85 -6.18 -18.99
C ASP A 426 32.65 -7.65 -18.58
N ASP A 427 33.35 -8.16 -17.55
CA ASP A 427 33.08 -9.46 -16.94
C ASP A 427 31.69 -9.50 -16.33
N LEU A 428 31.30 -8.45 -15.60
CA LEU A 428 29.96 -8.32 -15.04
C LEU A 428 28.90 -8.24 -16.14
N PHE A 429 29.18 -7.56 -17.23
CA PHE A 429 28.26 -7.51 -18.37
C PHE A 429 28.04 -8.90 -18.97
N ALA A 430 29.11 -9.68 -19.17
CA ALA A 430 29.01 -11.05 -19.69
C ALA A 430 28.20 -11.97 -18.75
N ILE A 431 28.41 -11.87 -17.44
CA ILE A 431 27.63 -12.60 -16.42
C ILE A 431 26.15 -12.22 -16.50
N MET A 432 25.85 -10.93 -16.42
CA MET A 432 24.48 -10.42 -16.38
C MET A 432 23.75 -10.71 -17.71
N GLU A 433 24.40 -10.53 -18.82
CA GLU A 433 23.80 -10.77 -20.14
C GLU A 433 23.47 -12.24 -20.37
N TRP A 434 24.26 -13.15 -19.83
CA TRP A 434 23.97 -14.59 -19.91
C TRP A 434 22.93 -15.04 -18.91
N CYS A 435 23.08 -14.70 -17.63
CA CYS A 435 22.23 -15.20 -16.55
C CYS A 435 20.86 -14.52 -16.50
N VAL A 436 20.78 -13.24 -16.90
CA VAL A 436 19.56 -12.43 -16.80
C VAL A 436 18.93 -12.17 -18.18
N GLY A 437 19.76 -11.90 -19.20
CA GLY A 437 19.29 -11.52 -20.54
C GLY A 437 19.54 -10.04 -20.84
N ASN A 438 18.77 -9.48 -21.75
CA ASN A 438 18.96 -8.14 -22.34
C ASN A 438 19.42 -7.06 -21.38
N MET A 439 20.73 -6.75 -21.40
CA MET A 439 21.35 -5.70 -20.60
C MET A 439 21.47 -4.38 -21.37
N PRO A 440 21.43 -3.21 -20.65
CA PRO A 440 21.66 -1.94 -21.29
C PRO A 440 23.07 -1.86 -21.91
N GLN A 441 23.15 -1.60 -23.20
CA GLN A 441 24.44 -1.48 -23.92
C GLN A 441 25.22 -0.22 -23.52
N SER A 442 24.54 0.81 -23.03
CA SER A 442 25.19 2.04 -22.56
C SER A 442 25.93 1.79 -21.24
N PRO A 443 27.25 2.06 -21.16
CA PRO A 443 28.04 1.88 -19.94
C PRO A 443 27.50 2.62 -18.72
N HIS A 444 26.94 3.82 -18.92
CA HIS A 444 26.33 4.60 -17.85
C HIS A 444 25.03 3.97 -17.32
N LYS A 445 24.16 3.52 -18.22
CA LYS A 445 22.90 2.85 -17.83
C LYS A 445 23.19 1.52 -17.15
N PHE A 446 24.15 0.74 -17.64
CA PHE A 446 24.56 -0.51 -17.02
C PHE A 446 25.16 -0.28 -15.61
N THR A 447 26.04 0.72 -15.46
CA THR A 447 26.60 1.08 -14.14
C THR A 447 25.51 1.53 -13.17
N ALA A 448 24.51 2.30 -13.62
CA ALA A 448 23.38 2.70 -12.81
C ALA A 448 22.52 1.49 -12.38
N LEU A 449 22.31 0.52 -13.29
CA LEU A 449 21.63 -0.74 -13.01
C LEU A 449 22.37 -1.55 -11.94
N LEU A 450 23.66 -1.75 -12.08
CA LEU A 450 24.48 -2.47 -11.09
C LEU A 450 24.41 -1.80 -9.71
N LYS A 451 24.52 -0.47 -9.67
CA LYS A 451 24.40 0.29 -8.41
C LYS A 451 23.02 0.11 -7.76
N HIS A 452 21.96 0.06 -8.55
CA HIS A 452 20.59 -0.19 -8.05
C HIS A 452 20.48 -1.55 -7.35
N HIS A 453 21.19 -2.56 -7.88
CA HIS A 453 21.26 -3.90 -7.32
C HIS A 453 22.46 -4.12 -6.38
N ARG A 454 22.91 -3.08 -5.69
CA ARG A 454 23.97 -3.10 -4.64
C ARG A 454 25.38 -3.45 -5.13
N LEU A 455 25.62 -3.54 -6.43
CA LEU A 455 26.95 -3.77 -7.01
C LEU A 455 27.61 -2.42 -7.31
N HIS A 456 28.50 -1.99 -6.41
CA HIS A 456 29.19 -0.72 -6.52
C HIS A 456 30.53 -0.89 -7.22
N LEU A 457 30.67 -0.31 -8.42
CA LEU A 457 31.92 -0.36 -9.16
C LEU A 457 33.00 0.53 -8.52
N VAL A 458 34.12 -0.08 -8.20
CA VAL A 458 35.36 0.55 -7.70
C VAL A 458 36.48 0.48 -8.75
N GLN A 459 37.58 1.13 -8.47
CA GLN A 459 38.82 0.98 -9.29
C GLN A 459 39.50 -0.34 -8.91
N VAL A 460 39.66 -1.23 -9.86
CA VAL A 460 40.39 -2.49 -9.71
C VAL A 460 41.57 -2.55 -10.67
N TRP A 461 42.70 -3.08 -10.22
CA TRP A 461 43.87 -3.29 -11.06
C TRP A 461 43.78 -4.68 -11.71
N LYS A 462 43.54 -4.73 -13.01
CA LYS A 462 43.46 -5.97 -13.78
C LYS A 462 44.07 -5.76 -15.17
N ASN A 463 44.78 -6.75 -15.68
CA ASN A 463 45.46 -6.71 -17.00
C ASN A 463 46.37 -5.47 -17.19
N ASN A 464 47.18 -5.17 -16.18
CA ASN A 464 48.13 -4.04 -16.15
C ASN A 464 47.52 -2.65 -16.34
N ARG A 465 46.24 -2.48 -15.99
CA ARG A 465 45.55 -1.19 -16.04
C ARG A 465 44.49 -1.05 -14.94
N ASN A 466 44.22 0.20 -14.58
CA ASN A 466 43.09 0.52 -13.70
C ASN A 466 41.79 0.50 -14.51
N VAL A 467 40.84 -0.33 -14.10
CA VAL A 467 39.54 -0.45 -14.73
C VAL A 467 38.44 -0.37 -13.67
N ARG A 468 37.22 -0.03 -14.07
CA ARG A 468 36.07 -0.11 -13.17
C ARG A 468 35.60 -1.56 -13.07
N GLY A 469 35.37 -2.01 -11.82
CA GLY A 469 34.95 -3.39 -11.54
C GLY A 469 34.51 -3.54 -10.08
N ILE A 470 34.37 -4.77 -9.64
CA ILE A 470 34.13 -5.14 -8.24
C ILE A 470 35.19 -6.11 -7.76
N GLU A 471 35.34 -6.20 -6.45
CA GLU A 471 36.12 -7.28 -5.82
C GLU A 471 35.11 -8.26 -5.19
N VAL A 472 35.23 -9.54 -5.52
CA VAL A 472 34.40 -10.63 -5.03
C VAL A 472 35.23 -11.57 -4.19
N SER A 473 34.80 -11.83 -2.98
CA SER A 473 35.45 -12.84 -2.12
C SER A 473 34.76 -14.18 -2.34
N TRP A 474 35.31 -14.99 -3.26
CA TRP A 474 34.77 -16.32 -3.56
C TRP A 474 34.86 -17.26 -2.36
N GLN A 475 33.79 -18.00 -2.10
CA GLN A 475 33.73 -18.96 -0.97
C GLN A 475 33.22 -20.33 -1.46
N PRO A 476 33.90 -20.98 -2.43
CA PRO A 476 33.48 -22.29 -2.91
C PRO A 476 33.79 -23.38 -1.87
N ASP A 477 32.94 -24.40 -1.81
CA ASP A 477 33.29 -25.63 -1.09
C ASP A 477 34.55 -26.27 -1.69
N PRO A 478 35.57 -26.60 -0.92
CA PRO A 478 36.84 -27.15 -1.44
C PRO A 478 36.66 -28.46 -2.22
N THR A 479 35.72 -29.31 -1.80
CA THR A 479 35.43 -30.59 -2.47
C THR A 479 34.75 -30.37 -3.82
N TRP A 480 33.80 -29.47 -3.84
CA TRP A 480 33.15 -29.04 -5.07
C TRP A 480 34.13 -28.40 -6.06
N LEU A 481 34.97 -27.50 -5.56
CA LEU A 481 35.95 -26.81 -6.40
C LEU A 481 36.92 -27.79 -7.09
N ALA A 482 37.42 -28.78 -6.33
CA ALA A 482 38.29 -29.83 -6.88
C ALA A 482 37.57 -30.64 -7.96
N GLN A 483 36.32 -30.97 -7.76
CA GLN A 483 35.48 -31.68 -8.77
C GLN A 483 35.28 -30.82 -10.03
N ALA A 484 34.91 -29.53 -9.88
CA ALA A 484 34.70 -28.65 -11.00
C ALA A 484 35.98 -28.46 -11.83
N GLN A 485 37.16 -28.28 -11.19
CA GLN A 485 38.44 -28.22 -11.86
C GLN A 485 38.81 -29.54 -12.58
N GLN A 486 38.47 -30.68 -12.01
CA GLN A 486 38.66 -31.97 -12.68
C GLN A 486 37.76 -32.12 -13.91
N GLU A 487 36.52 -31.66 -13.85
CA GLU A 487 35.57 -31.65 -14.97
C GLU A 487 36.09 -30.76 -16.12
N ILE A 488 36.67 -29.61 -15.81
CA ILE A 488 37.34 -28.74 -16.80
C ILE A 488 38.49 -29.48 -17.49
N ARG A 489 39.39 -30.14 -16.74
CA ARG A 489 40.52 -30.90 -17.28
C ARG A 489 40.10 -32.06 -18.19
N ASN A 490 39.00 -32.71 -17.86
CA ASN A 490 38.48 -33.85 -18.62
C ASN A 490 37.66 -33.42 -19.86
N GLY A 491 37.45 -32.13 -20.08
CA GLY A 491 36.62 -31.64 -21.16
C GLY A 491 35.10 -31.92 -21.03
N ASP A 492 34.68 -32.38 -19.85
CA ASP A 492 33.31 -32.88 -19.58
C ASP A 492 32.25 -31.78 -19.47
N VAL A 493 32.62 -30.52 -19.47
CA VAL A 493 31.68 -29.39 -19.33
C VAL A 493 30.65 -29.33 -20.45
N GLU A 494 31.03 -29.71 -21.67
CA GLU A 494 30.09 -29.82 -22.81
C GLU A 494 29.18 -31.04 -22.74
N THR A 495 29.68 -32.15 -22.20
CA THR A 495 28.99 -33.42 -22.17
C THR A 495 27.85 -33.44 -21.15
N LYS A 496 28.07 -32.82 -19.98
CA LYS A 496 27.03 -32.69 -18.92
C LYS A 496 25.89 -31.75 -19.31
N ALA A 497 26.17 -30.68 -20.03
CA ALA A 497 25.12 -29.81 -20.54
C ALA A 497 24.18 -30.55 -21.52
N LYS A 498 24.70 -31.47 -22.32
CA LYS A 498 23.90 -32.36 -23.18
C LYS A 498 23.07 -33.36 -22.38
N ALA A 499 23.60 -33.90 -21.27
CA ALA A 499 22.91 -34.86 -20.39
C ALA A 499 21.80 -34.18 -19.56
N ALA A 500 22.03 -32.97 -19.05
CA ALA A 500 21.02 -32.16 -18.35
C ALA A 500 19.85 -31.78 -19.25
N LYS A 501 20.12 -31.46 -20.53
CA LYS A 501 19.09 -31.24 -21.56
C LYS A 501 18.19 -32.45 -21.75
N ARG A 502 18.76 -33.66 -21.80
CA ARG A 502 17.99 -34.93 -21.90
C ARG A 502 17.10 -35.17 -20.68
N ARG A 503 17.61 -34.93 -19.45
CA ARG A 503 16.86 -35.12 -18.19
C ARG A 503 15.69 -34.11 -18.09
N ARG A 504 15.89 -32.85 -18.52
CA ARG A 504 14.83 -31.83 -18.50
C ARG A 504 13.76 -32.11 -19.56
N LEU A 505 14.12 -32.56 -20.78
CA LEU A 505 13.17 -33.03 -21.79
C LEU A 505 12.34 -34.22 -21.28
N HIS A 506 12.98 -35.21 -20.62
CA HIS A 506 12.27 -36.33 -20.01
C HIS A 506 11.30 -35.91 -18.91
N ARG A 507 11.65 -34.91 -18.10
CA ARG A 507 10.73 -34.36 -17.05
C ARG A 507 9.55 -33.63 -17.70
N ILE A 508 9.76 -32.81 -18.71
CA ILE A 508 8.69 -32.07 -19.41
C ILE A 508 7.76 -33.05 -20.16
N VAL A 509 8.31 -34.06 -20.83
CA VAL A 509 7.53 -35.09 -21.50
C VAL A 509 6.73 -35.91 -20.48
N ARG A 510 7.31 -36.27 -19.34
CA ARG A 510 6.63 -37.00 -18.28
C ARG A 510 5.54 -36.18 -17.60
N ALA A 511 5.71 -34.85 -17.40
CA ALA A 511 4.68 -33.96 -16.91
C ALA A 511 3.52 -33.84 -17.90
N LYS A 512 3.79 -33.66 -19.19
CA LYS A 512 2.76 -33.63 -20.24
C LYS A 512 2.03 -34.95 -20.44
N CYS A 513 2.70 -36.10 -20.23
CA CYS A 513 2.05 -37.41 -20.26
C CYS A 513 1.16 -37.68 -19.05
N LEU A 514 1.44 -37.03 -17.90
CA LEU A 514 0.60 -37.10 -16.70
C LEU A 514 -0.61 -36.14 -16.79
N GLU A 515 -0.50 -35.03 -17.51
CA GLU A 515 -1.61 -34.12 -17.80
C GLU A 515 -2.59 -34.64 -18.86
N ASN A 516 -2.12 -35.53 -19.79
CA ASN A 516 -2.91 -36.18 -20.83
C ASN A 516 -3.13 -37.67 -20.51
N GLY A 517 -3.55 -38.01 -19.29
CA GLY A 517 -3.99 -39.36 -18.95
C GLY A 517 -5.15 -39.79 -19.85
N PRO A 518 -5.27 -41.11 -20.17
CA PRO A 518 -6.25 -41.60 -21.13
C PRO A 518 -7.65 -41.23 -20.64
N GLY A 519 -8.31 -40.36 -21.41
CA GLY A 519 -9.72 -40.09 -21.27
C GLY A 519 -10.48 -41.39 -21.28
N SER A 520 -11.22 -41.65 -20.21
CA SER A 520 -12.23 -42.71 -20.16
C SER A 520 -13.27 -42.43 -21.24
N GLY A 521 -13.33 -43.33 -22.23
CA GLY A 521 -14.43 -43.45 -23.15
C GLY A 521 -15.74 -43.83 -22.48
#